data_5d96f07d8ed112816fc44bf529de6d08
#
_entry.id   5d96f07d8ed112816fc44bf529de6d08
#
_cell.length_a   1.000
_cell.length_b   1.000
_cell.length_c   1.000
_cell.angle_alpha   90.00
_cell.angle_beta   90.00
_cell.angle_gamma   90.00
#
_symmetry.space_group_name_H-M   'P 1'
#
loop_
_entity.id
_entity.type
_entity.pdbx_description
1 polymer ?
#
loop_
_entity_poly.entity_id
_entity_poly.type
_entity_poly.pdbx_seq_one_letter_code
_entity_poly.pdbx_strand_id
1 'polypeptide(L)'
;MILPRWEPGCAATFSRGYLTDIKAQHSVPTATAENPMALKVELKPHEQIIIGACVVTNTEHRARLLIEGENVPILREKDIMTPATADTPAKLVYLAVQLMYISPNPEANHGTYFNLVREIVTAAPSTWPIIEGINNHILNGDLYHALKEAKKLVAYEKSLLELNQAQTGKNNADVSAVTGERRTA
;
A
#
# COMPACT_ATOMS: atom_id res chain seq x y z
N MET A 1 -4.68 -47.60 11.16
CA MET A 1 -4.21 -46.52 10.29
C MET A 1 -2.71 -46.48 10.44
N ILE A 2 -1.99 -47.10 9.48
CA ILE A 2 -0.57 -47.46 9.58
C ILE A 2 0.21 -46.42 8.78
N LEU A 3 1.11 -45.71 9.45
CA LEU A 3 2.04 -44.75 8.82
C LEU A 3 3.12 -45.52 8.05
N PRO A 4 3.56 -45.13 6.86
CA PRO A 4 4.64 -45.75 6.15
C PRO A 4 5.98 -45.38 6.78
N ARG A 5 6.76 -46.40 7.06
CA ARG A 5 8.12 -46.40 7.57
C ARG A 5 9.09 -45.97 6.49
N TRP A 6 9.94 -44.98 6.81
CA TRP A 6 11.00 -44.50 5.92
C TRP A 6 12.24 -45.36 6.06
N GLU A 7 12.66 -46.00 4.97
CA GLU A 7 13.87 -46.81 4.91
C GLU A 7 15.04 -45.97 4.35
N PRO A 8 16.20 -45.94 5.02
CA PRO A 8 17.41 -45.31 4.47
C PRO A 8 18.25 -46.34 3.74
N GLY A 9 18.35 -46.25 2.43
CA GLY A 9 19.17 -47.14 1.65
C GLY A 9 19.39 -46.72 0.22
N CYS A 10 20.33 -45.77 -0.02
CA CYS A 10 21.12 -45.73 -1.25
C CYS A 10 22.40 -44.93 -1.00
N ALA A 11 23.47 -45.67 -0.64
CA ALA A 11 24.83 -45.17 -0.67
C ALA A 11 25.25 -44.99 -2.15
N ALA A 12 25.19 -43.77 -2.66
CA ALA A 12 25.83 -43.45 -3.93
C ALA A 12 27.31 -43.19 -3.69
N THR A 13 28.12 -44.10 -4.17
CA THR A 13 29.58 -44.01 -4.27
C THR A 13 29.97 -42.77 -5.06
N PHE A 14 30.49 -41.76 -4.37
CA PHE A 14 31.03 -40.54 -4.96
C PHE A 14 32.42 -40.88 -5.54
N SER A 15 32.45 -41.04 -6.87
CA SER A 15 33.70 -41.25 -7.60
C SER A 15 34.51 -39.95 -7.61
N ARG A 16 35.70 -40.07 -7.05
CA ARG A 16 36.75 -39.03 -6.91
C ARG A 16 37.37 -38.75 -8.28
N GLY A 17 37.01 -37.63 -8.88
CA GLY A 17 37.68 -37.23 -10.12
C GLY A 17 36.88 -36.19 -10.89
N TYR A 18 36.98 -34.91 -10.50
CA TYR A 18 36.85 -33.70 -11.35
C TYR A 18 37.17 -32.49 -10.47
N LEU A 19 38.43 -32.41 -10.07
CA LEU A 19 38.98 -31.22 -9.42
C LEU A 19 40.10 -30.72 -10.35
N THR A 20 39.69 -30.14 -11.48
CA THR A 20 40.56 -29.27 -12.28
C THR A 20 39.68 -28.31 -13.10
N ASP A 21 40.02 -27.05 -13.06
CA ASP A 21 39.53 -25.96 -13.91
C ASP A 21 38.13 -25.33 -13.63
N ILE A 22 37.97 -24.71 -12.45
CA ILE A 22 37.15 -23.52 -12.39
C ILE A 22 38.05 -22.34 -12.00
N LYS A 23 39.00 -22.05 -12.89
CA LYS A 23 39.73 -20.79 -12.92
C LYS A 23 39.32 -20.10 -14.19
N ALA A 24 38.11 -19.57 -14.23
CA ALA A 24 37.65 -18.75 -15.31
C ALA A 24 36.60 -17.76 -14.81
N GLN A 25 37.04 -16.53 -14.60
CA GLN A 25 36.35 -15.32 -15.04
C GLN A 25 35.01 -15.03 -14.35
N HIS A 26 35.05 -14.76 -13.07
CA HIS A 26 34.16 -13.73 -12.54
C HIS A 26 34.81 -12.36 -12.81
N SER A 27 34.84 -11.97 -14.08
CA SER A 27 34.85 -10.56 -14.43
C SER A 27 33.49 -10.03 -14.00
N VAL A 28 33.44 -9.42 -12.84
CA VAL A 28 32.34 -8.53 -12.43
C VAL A 28 32.23 -7.50 -13.56
N PRO A 29 31.15 -7.41 -14.31
CA PRO A 29 30.97 -6.31 -15.25
C PRO A 29 30.82 -5.05 -14.41
N THR A 30 31.87 -4.27 -14.28
CA THR A 30 31.80 -2.87 -13.89
C THR A 30 31.22 -2.12 -15.10
N ALA A 31 29.92 -2.26 -15.29
CA ALA A 31 29.18 -1.47 -16.24
C ALA A 31 28.08 -0.79 -15.47
N THR A 32 28.28 0.47 -15.19
CA THR A 32 27.23 1.48 -15.03
C THR A 32 26.42 1.58 -16.32
N ALA A 33 25.77 0.50 -16.71
CA ALA A 33 24.64 0.57 -17.59
C ALA A 33 23.47 1.02 -16.70
N GLU A 34 23.10 2.30 -16.79
CA GLU A 34 21.88 2.80 -16.19
C GLU A 34 20.75 2.00 -16.82
N ASN A 35 20.30 0.95 -16.09
CA ASN A 35 19.11 0.20 -16.47
C ASN A 35 17.93 1.19 -16.33
N PRO A 36 17.23 1.56 -17.43
CA PRO A 36 16.19 2.59 -17.38
C PRO A 36 15.00 2.24 -16.49
N MET A 37 14.95 1.01 -15.96
CA MET A 37 13.89 0.50 -15.09
C MET A 37 14.31 0.43 -13.61
N ALA A 38 15.47 0.96 -13.24
CA ALA A 38 15.94 0.93 -11.85
C ALA A 38 15.35 2.08 -11.03
N LEU A 39 14.63 1.75 -9.95
CA LEU A 39 14.11 2.73 -9.00
C LEU A 39 15.12 2.99 -7.88
N LYS A 40 15.59 4.23 -7.77
CA LYS A 40 16.46 4.66 -6.67
C LYS A 40 15.59 5.15 -5.49
N VAL A 41 15.72 4.51 -4.34
CA VAL A 41 14.98 4.86 -3.11
C VAL A 41 15.97 5.17 -2.00
N GLU A 42 15.81 6.31 -1.33
CA GLU A 42 16.55 6.66 -0.12
C GLU A 42 15.66 6.40 1.10
N LEU A 43 16.17 5.63 2.05
CA LEU A 43 15.51 5.31 3.31
C LEU A 43 16.19 6.03 4.46
N LYS A 44 15.40 6.63 5.33
CA LYS A 44 15.86 7.20 6.61
C LYS A 44 16.17 6.08 7.60
N PRO A 45 16.90 6.38 8.70
CA PRO A 45 17.02 5.43 9.79
C PRO A 45 15.66 4.93 10.26
N HIS A 46 15.56 3.61 10.46
CA HIS A 46 14.34 2.91 10.91
C HIS A 46 13.12 2.99 9.99
N GLU A 47 13.22 3.66 8.83
CA GLU A 47 12.13 3.71 7.83
C GLU A 47 11.91 2.33 7.21
N GLN A 48 10.63 1.98 7.01
CA GLN A 48 10.21 0.73 6.39
C GLN A 48 9.76 0.96 4.95
N ILE A 49 9.98 -0.05 4.12
CA ILE A 49 9.47 -0.11 2.75
C ILE A 49 8.98 -1.52 2.45
N ILE A 50 7.85 -1.62 1.77
CA ILE A 50 7.35 -2.89 1.23
C ILE A 50 7.85 -3.02 -0.20
N ILE A 51 8.48 -4.15 -0.51
CA ILE A 51 8.92 -4.51 -1.86
C ILE A 51 8.37 -5.92 -2.16
N GLY A 52 7.37 -5.98 -3.03
CA GLY A 52 6.64 -7.22 -3.28
C GLY A 52 5.97 -7.75 -2.02
N ALA A 53 6.31 -8.97 -1.63
CA ALA A 53 5.82 -9.63 -0.41
C ALA A 53 6.75 -9.42 0.82
N CYS A 54 7.80 -8.60 0.69
CA CYS A 54 8.80 -8.41 1.73
C CYS A 54 8.69 -7.02 2.36
N VAL A 55 8.86 -6.95 3.69
CA VAL A 55 9.06 -5.70 4.41
C VAL A 55 10.55 -5.55 4.67
N VAL A 56 11.13 -4.45 4.18
CA VAL A 56 12.54 -4.10 4.41
C VAL A 56 12.57 -2.95 5.41
N THR A 57 13.22 -3.16 6.54
CA THR A 57 13.42 -2.13 7.57
C THR A 57 14.87 -1.66 7.51
N ASN A 58 15.07 -0.35 7.36
CA ASN A 58 16.40 0.23 7.43
C ASN A 58 16.91 0.25 8.88
N THR A 59 18.22 0.12 9.05
CA THR A 59 18.88 0.16 10.36
C THR A 59 19.19 1.60 10.80
N GLU A 60 20.29 1.82 11.48
CA GLU A 60 20.62 3.10 12.13
C GLU A 60 21.05 4.22 11.17
N HIS A 61 21.47 3.89 9.96
CA HIS A 61 22.02 4.85 9.02
C HIS A 61 21.14 5.04 7.78
N ARG A 62 21.27 6.19 7.11
CA ARG A 62 20.62 6.39 5.81
C ARG A 62 21.14 5.40 4.79
N ALA A 63 20.25 4.72 4.10
CA ALA A 63 20.57 3.77 3.05
C ALA A 63 19.96 4.21 1.71
N ARG A 64 20.69 3.94 0.62
CA ARG A 64 20.20 4.09 -0.74
C ARG A 64 20.03 2.70 -1.33
N LEU A 65 18.83 2.40 -1.78
CA LEU A 65 18.49 1.17 -2.46
C LEU A 65 18.34 1.45 -3.95
N LEU A 66 18.88 0.56 -4.76
CA LEU A 66 18.59 0.45 -6.17
C LEU A 66 17.72 -0.78 -6.36
N ILE A 67 16.49 -0.58 -6.79
CA ILE A 67 15.52 -1.66 -6.96
C ILE A 67 15.34 -1.88 -8.45
N GLU A 68 15.73 -3.05 -8.93
CA GLU A 68 15.60 -3.47 -10.31
C GLU A 68 14.56 -4.59 -10.38
N GLY A 69 13.64 -4.48 -11.32
CA GLY A 69 12.57 -5.47 -11.52
C GLY A 69 11.37 -4.87 -12.23
N GLU A 70 10.58 -5.73 -12.85
CA GLU A 70 9.35 -5.35 -13.55
C GLU A 70 8.13 -5.66 -12.68
N ASN A 71 7.19 -4.72 -12.60
CA ASN A 71 5.89 -4.89 -11.93
C ASN A 71 5.96 -5.30 -10.44
N VAL A 72 7.04 -4.98 -9.75
CA VAL A 72 7.16 -5.22 -8.31
C VAL A 72 6.45 -4.10 -7.55
N PRO A 73 5.41 -4.39 -6.74
CA PRO A 73 4.76 -3.37 -5.94
C PRO A 73 5.71 -2.85 -4.87
N ILE A 74 5.83 -1.51 -4.80
CA ILE A 74 6.71 -0.82 -3.86
C ILE A 74 5.89 0.22 -3.11
N LEU A 75 5.86 0.12 -1.77
CA LEU A 75 5.20 1.07 -0.88
C LEU A 75 6.16 1.57 0.19
N ARG A 76 6.25 2.89 0.33
CA ARG A 76 6.99 3.52 1.42
C ARG A 76 6.15 3.56 2.69
N GLU A 77 6.78 3.56 3.85
CA GLU A 77 6.13 3.62 5.18
C GLU A 77 5.01 4.67 5.28
N LYS A 78 5.23 5.87 4.76
CA LYS A 78 4.24 6.97 4.74
C LYS A 78 2.99 6.70 3.89
N ASP A 79 3.04 5.72 3.03
CA ASP A 79 1.95 5.33 2.12
C ASP A 79 1.31 3.99 2.53
N ILE A 80 1.82 3.37 3.60
CA ILE A 80 1.28 2.13 4.15
C ILE A 80 0.11 2.45 5.07
N MET A 81 -1.06 1.89 4.76
CA MET A 81 -2.25 1.92 5.60
C MET A 81 -2.42 0.55 6.27
N THR A 82 -2.69 0.55 7.57
CA THR A 82 -3.00 -0.67 8.32
C THR A 82 -4.47 -0.70 8.71
N PRO A 83 -5.06 -1.87 9.01
CA PRO A 83 -6.43 -1.94 9.51
C PRO A 83 -6.67 -1.10 10.77
N ALA A 84 -5.65 -0.94 11.62
CA ALA A 84 -5.74 -0.12 12.84
C ALA A 84 -5.78 1.39 12.55
N THR A 85 -5.23 1.85 11.42
CA THR A 85 -5.20 3.26 11.02
C THR A 85 -6.29 3.64 10.03
N ALA A 86 -6.98 2.64 9.45
CA ALA A 86 -8.09 2.82 8.51
C ALA A 86 -9.41 2.99 9.28
N ASP A 87 -9.57 4.12 9.97
CA ASP A 87 -10.68 4.47 10.86
C ASP A 87 -11.81 5.25 10.16
N THR A 88 -11.67 5.57 8.89
CA THR A 88 -12.70 6.28 8.09
C THR A 88 -13.03 5.51 6.81
N PRO A 89 -14.25 5.70 6.22
CA PRO A 89 -14.64 5.05 4.98
C PRO A 89 -13.65 5.25 3.83
N ALA A 90 -13.13 6.47 3.62
CA ALA A 90 -12.15 6.71 2.56
C ALA A 90 -10.81 6.00 2.82
N LYS A 91 -10.38 5.89 4.07
CA LYS A 91 -9.18 5.13 4.44
C LYS A 91 -9.39 3.62 4.24
N LEU A 92 -10.60 3.10 4.48
CA LEU A 92 -10.93 1.70 4.18
C LEU A 92 -10.89 1.42 2.67
N VAL A 93 -11.38 2.35 1.84
CA VAL A 93 -11.23 2.26 0.37
C VAL A 93 -9.75 2.28 -0.02
N TYR A 94 -8.95 3.17 0.56
CA TYR A 94 -7.51 3.22 0.33
C TYR A 94 -6.84 1.88 0.69
N LEU A 95 -7.17 1.32 1.87
CA LEU A 95 -6.65 0.02 2.31
C LEU A 95 -7.03 -1.11 1.35
N ALA A 96 -8.28 -1.14 0.85
CA ALA A 96 -8.71 -2.14 -0.12
C ALA A 96 -7.90 -2.05 -1.43
N VAL A 97 -7.67 -0.84 -1.95
CA VAL A 97 -6.83 -0.61 -3.14
C VAL A 97 -5.36 -0.99 -2.86
N GLN A 98 -4.83 -0.66 -1.67
CA GLN A 98 -3.50 -1.07 -1.25
C GLN A 98 -3.35 -2.60 -1.24
N LEU A 99 -4.33 -3.33 -0.71
CA LEU A 99 -4.34 -4.79 -0.71
C LEU A 99 -4.37 -5.36 -2.13
N MET A 100 -5.12 -4.74 -3.06
CA MET A 100 -5.05 -5.13 -4.48
C MET A 100 -3.65 -4.91 -5.05
N TYR A 101 -3.00 -3.77 -4.72
CA TYR A 101 -1.69 -3.41 -5.27
C TYR A 101 -0.58 -4.36 -4.83
N ILE A 102 -0.59 -4.81 -3.56
CA ILE A 102 0.46 -5.70 -3.02
C ILE A 102 0.13 -7.20 -3.19
N SER A 103 -1.12 -7.54 -3.51
CA SER A 103 -1.56 -8.92 -3.64
C SER A 103 -1.17 -9.51 -5.00
N PRO A 104 -0.73 -10.77 -5.06
CA PRO A 104 -0.58 -11.50 -6.31
C PRO A 104 -1.92 -11.76 -7.01
N ASN A 105 -3.04 -11.70 -6.29
CA ASN A 105 -4.39 -11.82 -6.82
C ASN A 105 -5.25 -10.61 -6.42
N PRO A 106 -5.24 -9.52 -7.18
CA PRO A 106 -6.01 -8.30 -6.90
C PRO A 106 -7.52 -8.53 -6.85
N GLU A 107 -8.04 -9.46 -7.66
CA GLU A 107 -9.48 -9.72 -7.82
C GLU A 107 -10.14 -10.18 -6.52
N ALA A 108 -9.40 -10.85 -5.64
CA ALA A 108 -9.89 -11.29 -4.34
C ALA A 108 -10.41 -10.14 -3.46
N ASN A 109 -9.91 -8.92 -3.68
CA ASN A 109 -10.29 -7.73 -2.91
C ASN A 109 -11.36 -6.86 -3.60
N HIS A 110 -11.76 -7.18 -4.85
CA HIS A 110 -12.74 -6.38 -5.59
C HIS A 110 -14.09 -6.28 -4.87
N GLY A 111 -14.59 -7.40 -4.33
CA GLY A 111 -15.87 -7.42 -3.60
C GLY A 111 -15.89 -6.47 -2.42
N THR A 112 -14.84 -6.48 -1.61
CA THR A 112 -14.68 -5.56 -0.47
C THR A 112 -14.62 -4.10 -0.93
N TYR A 113 -13.83 -3.81 -1.96
CA TYR A 113 -13.71 -2.47 -2.54
C TYR A 113 -15.05 -1.93 -3.02
N PHE A 114 -15.81 -2.69 -3.82
CA PHE A 114 -17.09 -2.22 -4.36
C PHE A 114 -18.16 -2.00 -3.29
N ASN A 115 -18.16 -2.79 -2.21
CA ASN A 115 -19.06 -2.55 -1.08
C ASN A 115 -18.75 -1.22 -0.39
N LEU A 116 -17.46 -0.95 -0.09
CA LEU A 116 -17.02 0.31 0.52
C LEU A 116 -17.31 1.52 -0.37
N VAL A 117 -17.09 1.40 -1.67
CA VAL A 117 -17.41 2.46 -2.65
C VAL A 117 -18.90 2.78 -2.65
N ARG A 118 -19.76 1.76 -2.62
CA ARG A 118 -21.21 1.96 -2.56
C ARG A 118 -21.63 2.74 -1.32
N GLU A 119 -21.06 2.40 -0.16
CA GLU A 119 -21.33 3.10 1.10
C GLU A 119 -20.90 4.57 1.03
N ILE A 120 -19.69 4.84 0.57
CA ILE A 120 -19.16 6.19 0.44
C ILE A 120 -19.97 7.05 -0.51
N VAL A 121 -20.30 6.54 -1.70
CA VAL A 121 -21.07 7.29 -2.71
C VAL A 121 -22.50 7.57 -2.22
N THR A 122 -23.07 6.63 -1.46
CA THR A 122 -24.41 6.84 -0.85
C THR A 122 -24.36 7.94 0.21
N ALA A 123 -23.32 7.97 1.04
CA ALA A 123 -23.17 8.98 2.10
C ALA A 123 -22.73 10.35 1.57
N ALA A 124 -21.88 10.39 0.57
CA ALA A 124 -21.30 11.60 -0.01
C ALA A 124 -21.20 11.48 -1.55
N PRO A 125 -22.28 11.76 -2.31
CA PRO A 125 -22.28 11.67 -3.77
C PRO A 125 -21.22 12.54 -4.47
N SER A 126 -20.74 13.59 -3.81
CA SER A 126 -19.66 14.47 -4.30
C SER A 126 -18.30 13.76 -4.44
N THR A 127 -18.14 12.56 -3.87
CA THR A 127 -16.94 11.73 -4.01
C THR A 127 -16.85 11.02 -5.37
N TRP A 128 -17.98 10.95 -6.11
CA TRP A 128 -18.09 10.18 -7.35
C TRP A 128 -16.97 10.44 -8.37
N PRO A 129 -16.57 11.68 -8.70
CA PRO A 129 -15.52 11.92 -9.68
C PRO A 129 -14.16 11.28 -9.31
N ILE A 130 -13.84 11.26 -8.00
CA ILE A 130 -12.60 10.64 -7.51
C ILE A 130 -12.72 9.10 -7.58
N ILE A 131 -13.88 8.56 -7.19
CA ILE A 131 -14.16 7.11 -7.27
C ILE A 131 -14.11 6.63 -8.72
N GLU A 132 -14.66 7.39 -9.66
CA GLU A 132 -14.57 7.08 -11.09
C GLU A 132 -13.12 7.00 -11.57
N GLY A 133 -12.27 7.94 -11.13
CA GLY A 133 -10.82 7.89 -11.41
C GLY A 133 -10.16 6.63 -10.87
N ILE A 134 -10.48 6.22 -9.63
CA ILE A 134 -9.96 4.98 -9.03
C ILE A 134 -10.42 3.76 -9.84
N ASN A 135 -11.72 3.69 -10.18
CA ASN A 135 -12.28 2.59 -10.97
C ASN A 135 -11.60 2.44 -12.33
N ASN A 136 -11.38 3.55 -13.04
CA ASN A 136 -10.72 3.54 -14.34
C ASN A 136 -9.29 2.98 -14.25
N HIS A 137 -8.53 3.34 -13.22
CA HIS A 137 -7.20 2.80 -13.00
C HIS A 137 -7.23 1.30 -12.65
N ILE A 138 -8.17 0.85 -11.81
CA ILE A 138 -8.34 -0.58 -11.47
C ILE A 138 -8.66 -1.39 -12.73
N LEU A 139 -9.58 -0.92 -13.57
CA LEU A 139 -9.97 -1.59 -14.83
C LEU A 139 -8.82 -1.70 -15.82
N ASN A 140 -7.92 -0.72 -15.83
CA ASN A 140 -6.73 -0.72 -16.66
C ASN A 140 -5.56 -1.52 -16.07
N GLY A 141 -5.71 -2.08 -14.85
CA GLY A 141 -4.63 -2.78 -14.15
C GLY A 141 -3.56 -1.86 -13.56
N ASP A 142 -3.77 -0.55 -13.59
CA ASP A 142 -2.84 0.47 -13.09
C ASP A 142 -3.09 0.74 -11.60
N LEU A 143 -2.79 -0.25 -10.77
CA LEU A 143 -3.10 -0.22 -9.35
C LEU A 143 -2.29 0.83 -8.56
N TYR A 144 -1.12 1.21 -9.06
CA TYR A 144 -0.32 2.27 -8.42
C TYR A 144 -0.99 3.65 -8.57
N HIS A 145 -1.54 3.97 -9.74
CA HIS A 145 -2.28 5.21 -9.94
C HIS A 145 -3.64 5.16 -9.25
N ALA A 146 -4.30 3.99 -9.20
CA ALA A 146 -5.50 3.81 -8.39
C ALA A 146 -5.24 4.14 -6.91
N LEU A 147 -4.10 3.72 -6.36
CA LEU A 147 -3.71 4.05 -4.98
C LEU A 147 -3.47 5.56 -4.78
N LYS A 148 -2.88 6.24 -5.75
CA LYS A 148 -2.72 7.71 -5.71
C LYS A 148 -4.05 8.45 -5.73
N GLU A 149 -5.01 8.00 -6.54
CA GLU A 149 -6.36 8.56 -6.56
C GLU A 149 -7.08 8.28 -5.23
N ALA A 150 -6.97 7.08 -4.67
CA ALA A 150 -7.53 6.76 -3.36
C ALA A 150 -6.95 7.65 -2.24
N LYS A 151 -5.71 8.08 -2.35
CA LYS A 151 -5.11 9.06 -1.43
C LYS A 151 -5.79 10.43 -1.53
N LYS A 152 -6.22 10.84 -2.73
CA LYS A 152 -7.00 12.09 -2.90
C LYS A 152 -8.38 11.96 -2.26
N LEU A 153 -9.01 10.76 -2.31
CA LEU A 153 -10.28 10.50 -1.64
C LEU A 153 -10.16 10.70 -0.12
N VAL A 154 -9.09 10.19 0.50
CA VAL A 154 -8.82 10.39 1.94
C VAL A 154 -8.65 11.88 2.28
N ALA A 155 -7.93 12.64 1.45
CA ALA A 155 -7.77 14.07 1.64
C ALA A 155 -9.09 14.83 1.49
N TYR A 156 -9.92 14.45 0.53
CA TYR A 156 -11.24 15.03 0.29
C TYR A 156 -12.19 14.77 1.46
N GLU A 157 -12.27 13.53 1.95
CA GLU A 157 -13.06 13.18 3.14
C GLU A 157 -12.67 14.05 4.34
N LYS A 158 -11.36 14.21 4.57
CA LYS A 158 -10.86 15.06 5.66
C LYS A 158 -11.39 16.49 5.53
N SER A 159 -11.37 17.07 4.32
CA SER A 159 -11.89 18.43 4.09
C SER A 159 -13.40 18.54 4.33
N LEU A 160 -14.18 17.51 3.96
CA LEU A 160 -15.61 17.47 4.25
C LEU A 160 -15.91 17.41 5.75
N LEU A 161 -15.16 16.63 6.50
CA LEU A 161 -15.32 16.54 7.96
C LEU A 161 -14.98 17.86 8.65
N GLU A 162 -13.93 18.55 8.21
CA GLU A 162 -13.55 19.87 8.73
C GLU A 162 -14.63 20.93 8.46
N LEU A 163 -15.23 20.93 7.28
CA LEU A 163 -16.33 21.84 6.92
C LEU A 163 -17.58 21.59 7.78
N ASN A 164 -17.94 20.33 8.01
CA ASN A 164 -19.08 19.96 8.85
C ASN A 164 -18.88 20.40 10.31
N GLN A 165 -17.67 20.24 10.85
CA GLN A 165 -17.34 20.68 12.21
C GLN A 165 -17.44 22.21 12.35
N ALA A 166 -16.96 22.95 11.35
CA ALA A 166 -17.04 24.42 11.34
C ALA A 166 -18.48 24.93 11.27
N GLN A 167 -19.39 24.24 10.58
CA GLN A 167 -20.81 24.58 10.50
C GLN A 167 -21.54 24.26 11.81
N THR A 168 -21.25 23.12 12.43
CA THR A 168 -21.87 22.72 13.70
C THR A 168 -21.47 23.69 14.81
N GLY A 169 -20.23 24.17 14.84
CA GLY A 169 -19.75 25.17 15.81
C GLY A 169 -20.46 26.52 15.68
N LYS A 170 -20.77 26.96 14.45
CA LYS A 170 -21.53 28.21 14.22
C LYS A 170 -22.98 28.10 14.67
N ASN A 171 -23.66 27.01 14.35
CA ASN A 171 -25.05 26.79 14.74
C ASN A 171 -25.25 26.74 16.27
N ASN A 172 -24.29 26.18 17.02
CA ASN A 172 -24.35 26.16 18.47
C ASN A 172 -24.11 27.54 19.09
N ALA A 173 -23.33 28.41 18.45
CA ALA A 173 -23.11 29.79 18.91
C ALA A 173 -24.37 30.64 18.74
N ASP A 174 -25.07 30.49 17.61
CA ASP A 174 -26.33 31.24 17.35
C ASP A 174 -27.47 30.82 18.27
N VAL A 175 -27.60 29.53 18.61
CA VAL A 175 -28.61 29.01 19.53
C VAL A 175 -28.39 29.55 20.94
N SER A 176 -27.16 29.70 21.39
CA SER A 176 -26.82 30.26 22.70
C SER A 176 -27.10 31.77 22.82
N ALA A 177 -26.94 32.53 21.72
CA ALA A 177 -27.23 33.95 21.68
C ALA A 177 -28.76 34.26 21.77
N VAL A 178 -29.59 33.44 21.12
CA VAL A 178 -31.05 33.58 21.12
C VAL A 178 -31.67 33.22 22.48
N THR A 179 -31.04 32.31 23.26
CA THR A 179 -31.56 31.88 24.56
C THR A 179 -31.20 32.85 25.68
N GLY A 180 -30.21 33.73 25.49
CA GLY A 180 -29.75 34.73 26.47
C GLY A 180 -30.67 35.96 26.61
N GLU A 181 -31.45 36.32 25.59
CA GLU A 181 -32.29 37.55 25.56
C GLU A 181 -33.67 37.38 26.20
N ARG A 182 -34.09 36.20 26.63
CA ARG A 182 -35.44 35.98 27.25
C ARG A 182 -35.47 36.01 28.77
N ARG A 183 -34.44 36.50 29.43
CA ARG A 183 -34.38 36.51 30.92
C ARG A 183 -34.28 37.89 31.55
N THR A 184 -34.72 38.97 30.86
CA THR A 184 -34.87 40.28 31.50
C THR A 184 -36.17 40.94 31.01
N ALA A 185 -37.29 40.52 31.65
CA ALA A 185 -38.54 41.26 31.75
C ALA A 185 -39.30 40.77 32.99
#